data_e6ff33925d463c45f6bcac97b0ea683a
#
_entry.id   e6ff33925d463c45f6bcac97b0ea683a
#
_cell.length_a   1.000
_cell.length_b   1.000
_cell.length_c   1.000
_cell.angle_alpha   90.00
_cell.angle_beta   90.00
_cell.angle_gamma   90.00
#
_symmetry.space_group_name_H-M   'P 1'
#
loop_
_entity.id
_entity.type
_entity.pdbx_description
1 polymer ?
#
loop_
_entity_poly.entity_id
_entity_poly.type
_entity_poly.pdbx_seq_one_letter_code
_entity_poly.pdbx_strand_id
1 'polypeptide(L)'
;MTTLTHTFVNWPRTHSSLLHRILATDASAAQTLLRLVLALVLLPHGAQHLLGAFGGYGFAATVAWMSGSLGIPAPLAAAGILLEFFGPLLLLAGIASRLVGLALAVFMATAGSTHVANGFFMNWFGNLPAGAEGFEYHILAATIAIAIAANGAGAYSLDRVLARRYRQ
;
A
#
# COMPACT_ATOMS: atom_id res chain seq x y z
N MET A 1 -45.52 -40.68 9.07
CA MET A 1 -45.09 -39.55 8.24
C MET A 1 -44.74 -38.39 9.18
N THR A 2 -43.46 -38.22 9.49
CA THR A 2 -42.96 -37.20 10.43
C THR A 2 -42.38 -36.05 9.59
N THR A 3 -43.12 -34.94 9.53
CA THR A 3 -42.73 -33.74 8.79
C THR A 3 -41.62 -33.01 9.56
N LEU A 4 -40.41 -33.05 9.05
CA LEU A 4 -39.29 -32.24 9.55
C LEU A 4 -39.50 -30.77 9.09
N THR A 5 -39.96 -29.94 10.03
CA THR A 5 -39.99 -28.47 9.83
C THR A 5 -38.58 -27.94 9.94
N HIS A 6 -37.98 -27.57 8.82
CA HIS A 6 -36.73 -26.79 8.77
C HIS A 6 -36.99 -25.38 9.28
N THR A 7 -36.64 -25.13 10.51
CA THR A 7 -36.58 -23.79 11.11
C THR A 7 -35.38 -23.08 10.50
N PHE A 8 -35.62 -22.20 9.54
CA PHE A 8 -34.59 -21.27 9.07
C PHE A 8 -34.28 -20.30 10.21
N VAL A 9 -33.10 -20.48 10.84
CA VAL A 9 -32.56 -19.52 11.79
C VAL A 9 -32.18 -18.27 11.00
N ASN A 10 -33.05 -17.24 11.09
CA ASN A 10 -32.71 -15.91 10.58
C ASN A 10 -31.63 -15.30 11.48
N TRP A 11 -30.37 -15.43 11.06
CA TRP A 11 -29.27 -14.66 11.66
C TRP A 11 -29.51 -13.19 11.35
N PRO A 12 -29.59 -12.30 12.37
CA PRO A 12 -29.65 -10.88 12.12
C PRO A 12 -28.38 -10.49 11.32
N ARG A 13 -28.55 -9.96 10.13
CA ARG A 13 -27.48 -9.31 9.38
C ARG A 13 -27.12 -8.05 10.17
N THR A 14 -26.17 -8.17 11.09
CA THR A 14 -25.57 -7.00 11.72
C THR A 14 -24.91 -6.21 10.58
N HIS A 15 -25.47 -5.05 10.25
CA HIS A 15 -24.86 -4.11 9.32
C HIS A 15 -23.57 -3.64 9.94
N SER A 16 -22.46 -4.33 9.63
CA SER A 16 -21.14 -3.87 10.05
C SER A 16 -20.94 -2.46 9.51
N SER A 17 -20.66 -1.50 10.38
CA SER A 17 -20.41 -0.12 9.98
C SER A 17 -19.29 -0.10 8.91
N LEU A 18 -19.33 0.89 8.01
CA LEU A 18 -18.28 1.07 7.00
C LEU A 18 -16.88 1.08 7.66
N LEU A 19 -16.78 1.75 8.81
CA LEU A 19 -15.55 1.79 9.60
C LEU A 19 -15.07 0.39 10.02
N HIS A 20 -15.99 -0.48 10.49
CA HIS A 20 -15.65 -1.86 10.83
C HIS A 20 -15.11 -2.62 9.60
N ARG A 21 -15.70 -2.45 8.43
CA ARG A 21 -15.26 -3.12 7.19
C ARG A 21 -13.86 -2.65 6.75
N ILE A 22 -13.54 -1.37 6.94
CA ILE A 22 -12.22 -0.80 6.62
C ILE A 22 -11.15 -1.33 7.59
N LEU A 23 -11.46 -1.44 8.88
CA LEU A 23 -10.53 -1.86 9.93
C LEU A 23 -10.48 -3.39 10.10
N ALA A 24 -11.43 -4.14 9.54
CA ALA A 24 -11.50 -5.58 9.70
C ALA A 24 -10.25 -6.25 9.13
N THR A 25 -9.60 -7.07 9.96
CA THR A 25 -8.40 -7.82 9.59
C THR A 25 -8.32 -9.13 10.36
N ASP A 26 -7.80 -10.16 9.70
CA ASP A 26 -7.55 -11.45 10.31
C ASP A 26 -6.25 -11.46 11.11
N ALA A 27 -6.10 -12.44 12.02
CA ALA A 27 -4.87 -12.62 12.82
C ALA A 27 -3.78 -13.36 12.01
N SER A 28 -3.55 -12.95 10.78
CA SER A 28 -2.58 -13.58 9.88
C SER A 28 -1.16 -13.04 10.12
N ALA A 29 -0.22 -13.94 10.44
CA ALA A 29 1.20 -13.61 10.54
C ALA A 29 1.79 -13.32 9.15
N ALA A 30 1.35 -14.03 8.11
CA ALA A 30 1.78 -13.78 6.73
C ALA A 30 1.39 -12.38 6.28
N GLN A 31 0.15 -11.96 6.58
CA GLN A 31 -0.31 -10.61 6.25
C GLN A 31 0.47 -9.53 7.01
N THR A 32 0.81 -9.78 8.28
CA THR A 32 1.70 -8.89 9.06
C THR A 32 3.06 -8.77 8.40
N LEU A 33 3.65 -9.89 7.96
CA LEU A 33 4.96 -9.91 7.29
C LEU A 33 4.92 -9.11 5.99
N LEU A 34 3.93 -9.34 5.12
CA LEU A 34 3.77 -8.59 3.88
C LEU A 34 3.69 -7.07 4.13
N ARG A 35 2.90 -6.67 5.13
CA ARG A 35 2.74 -5.28 5.54
C ARG A 35 4.06 -4.66 6.01
N LEU A 36 4.79 -5.35 6.89
CA LEU A 36 6.05 -4.85 7.43
C LEU A 36 7.13 -4.78 6.36
N VAL A 37 7.26 -5.79 5.51
CA VAL A 37 8.25 -5.81 4.43
C VAL A 37 7.98 -4.69 3.43
N LEU A 38 6.73 -4.51 2.98
CA LEU A 38 6.39 -3.43 2.06
C LEU A 38 6.73 -2.06 2.67
N ALA A 39 6.39 -1.86 3.95
CA ALA A 39 6.68 -0.61 4.65
C ALA A 39 8.19 -0.35 4.76
N LEU A 40 8.97 -1.35 5.14
CA LEU A 40 10.43 -1.22 5.29
C LEU A 40 11.13 -0.95 3.96
N VAL A 41 10.61 -1.51 2.87
CA VAL A 41 11.19 -1.30 1.53
C VAL A 41 10.82 0.08 0.97
N LEU A 42 9.58 0.54 1.14
CA LEU A 42 9.14 1.84 0.59
C LEU A 42 9.63 3.04 1.42
N LEU A 43 9.78 2.90 2.73
CA LEU A 43 10.13 4.04 3.59
C LEU A 43 11.44 4.75 3.20
N PRO A 44 12.54 4.05 2.87
CA PRO A 44 13.75 4.70 2.36
C PRO A 44 13.52 5.49 1.06
N HIS A 45 12.71 4.97 0.12
CA HIS A 45 12.37 5.68 -1.12
C HIS A 45 11.57 6.96 -0.83
N GLY A 46 10.55 6.87 0.03
CA GLY A 46 9.82 8.05 0.48
C GLY A 46 10.74 9.07 1.18
N ALA A 47 11.72 8.62 1.96
CA ALA A 47 12.71 9.50 2.59
C ALA A 47 13.65 10.16 1.57
N GLN A 48 14.02 9.48 0.48
CA GLN A 48 14.76 10.07 -0.63
C GLN A 48 13.96 11.21 -1.29
N HIS A 49 12.70 10.95 -1.62
CA HIS A 49 11.85 11.88 -2.32
C HIS A 49 11.39 13.05 -1.44
N LEU A 50 11.08 12.80 -0.17
CA LEU A 50 10.58 13.85 0.73
C LEU A 50 11.70 14.64 1.42
N LEU A 51 12.68 13.93 2.01
CA LEU A 51 13.68 14.51 2.90
C LEU A 51 15.04 14.71 2.23
N GLY A 52 15.27 14.17 1.04
CA GLY A 52 16.59 14.15 0.40
C GLY A 52 17.58 13.19 1.08
N ALA A 53 17.10 12.26 1.91
CA ALA A 53 17.93 11.24 2.55
C ALA A 53 18.51 10.27 1.52
N PHE A 54 19.56 9.52 1.89
CA PHE A 54 20.18 8.46 1.07
C PHE A 54 20.55 8.92 -0.36
N GLY A 55 20.94 10.19 -0.53
CA GLY A 55 21.28 10.76 -1.84
C GLY A 55 20.09 11.16 -2.70
N GLY A 56 18.89 11.21 -2.15
CA GLY A 56 17.68 11.67 -2.85
C GLY A 56 17.65 13.18 -3.06
N TYR A 57 16.76 13.64 -3.94
CA TYR A 57 16.64 15.06 -4.32
C TYR A 57 15.81 15.90 -3.35
N GLY A 58 15.02 15.28 -2.47
CA GLY A 58 14.09 15.97 -1.58
C GLY A 58 12.82 16.45 -2.30
N PHE A 59 11.88 17.01 -1.52
CA PHE A 59 10.51 17.25 -1.96
C PHE A 59 10.41 18.16 -3.20
N ALA A 60 10.99 19.37 -3.11
CA ALA A 60 10.80 20.36 -4.16
C ALA A 60 11.40 19.92 -5.51
N ALA A 61 12.63 19.37 -5.49
CA ALA A 61 13.28 18.90 -6.70
C ALA A 61 12.60 17.67 -7.30
N THR A 62 12.10 16.74 -6.44
CA THR A 62 11.37 15.56 -6.90
C THR A 62 10.03 15.96 -7.54
N VAL A 63 9.27 16.90 -6.93
CA VAL A 63 8.02 17.42 -7.54
C VAL A 63 8.33 18.09 -8.90
N ALA A 64 9.37 18.92 -8.98
CA ALA A 64 9.75 19.58 -10.21
C ALA A 64 10.13 18.59 -11.32
N TRP A 65 10.89 17.56 -10.98
CA TRP A 65 11.27 16.49 -11.92
C TRP A 65 10.06 15.68 -12.38
N MET A 66 9.19 15.23 -11.47
CA MET A 66 7.98 14.49 -11.84
C MET A 66 7.05 15.30 -12.74
N SER A 67 6.94 16.61 -12.50
CA SER A 67 6.08 17.49 -13.31
C SER A 67 6.70 17.82 -14.66
N GLY A 68 8.00 18.12 -14.70
CA GLY A 68 8.69 18.54 -15.91
C GLY A 68 9.06 17.37 -16.83
N SER A 69 9.52 16.25 -16.28
CA SER A 69 10.03 15.13 -17.06
C SER A 69 8.99 14.01 -17.28
N LEU A 70 8.09 13.77 -16.31
CA LEU A 70 7.08 12.71 -16.41
C LEU A 70 5.68 13.25 -16.75
N GLY A 71 5.49 14.58 -16.79
CA GLY A 71 4.19 15.19 -17.06
C GLY A 71 3.14 14.98 -15.96
N ILE A 72 3.55 14.57 -14.75
CA ILE A 72 2.64 14.35 -13.63
C ILE A 72 2.27 15.71 -13.02
N PRO A 73 0.98 16.06 -12.90
CA PRO A 73 0.60 17.33 -12.27
C PRO A 73 1.21 17.49 -10.87
N ALA A 74 1.79 18.67 -10.57
CA ALA A 74 2.51 18.92 -9.32
C ALA A 74 1.74 18.54 -8.04
N PRO A 75 0.41 18.76 -7.91
CA PRO A 75 -0.35 18.30 -6.76
C PRO A 75 -0.37 16.78 -6.61
N LEU A 76 -0.42 16.03 -7.73
CA LEU A 76 -0.39 14.57 -7.71
C LEU A 76 1.01 14.04 -7.38
N ALA A 77 2.05 14.68 -7.92
CA ALA A 77 3.44 14.38 -7.56
C ALA A 77 3.66 14.57 -6.06
N ALA A 78 3.23 15.71 -5.51
CA ALA A 78 3.32 16.00 -4.07
C ALA A 78 2.55 14.97 -3.23
N ALA A 79 1.32 14.63 -3.61
CA ALA A 79 0.53 13.62 -2.91
C ALA A 79 1.20 12.24 -2.96
N GLY A 80 1.78 11.86 -4.10
CA GLY A 80 2.53 10.60 -4.25
C GLY A 80 3.74 10.54 -3.33
N ILE A 81 4.55 11.59 -3.25
CA ILE A 81 5.73 11.69 -2.36
C ILE A 81 5.30 11.58 -0.89
N LEU A 82 4.23 12.28 -0.50
CA LEU A 82 3.70 12.19 0.87
C LEU A 82 3.17 10.79 1.18
N LEU A 83 2.47 10.16 0.25
CA LEU A 83 1.99 8.79 0.40
C LEU A 83 3.15 7.80 0.53
N GLU A 84 4.20 7.95 -0.28
CA GLU A 84 5.36 7.07 -0.27
C GLU A 84 6.16 7.14 1.03
N PHE A 85 6.12 8.27 1.74
CA PHE A 85 6.77 8.40 3.04
C PHE A 85 5.84 8.06 4.20
N PHE A 86 4.66 8.69 4.29
CA PHE A 86 3.75 8.51 5.43
C PHE A 86 2.96 7.20 5.34
N GLY A 87 2.66 6.69 4.15
CA GLY A 87 1.98 5.41 3.95
C GLY A 87 2.71 4.24 4.63
N PRO A 88 4.02 4.06 4.40
CA PRO A 88 4.83 3.07 5.12
C PRO A 88 4.80 3.22 6.64
N LEU A 89 4.85 4.43 7.18
CA LEU A 89 4.75 4.67 8.62
C LEU A 89 3.38 4.21 9.18
N LEU A 90 2.30 4.49 8.47
CA LEU A 90 0.97 4.00 8.81
C LEU A 90 0.89 2.47 8.71
N LEU A 91 1.52 1.87 7.69
CA LEU A 91 1.61 0.41 7.56
C LEU A 91 2.42 -0.20 8.70
N LEU A 92 3.54 0.39 9.14
CA LEU A 92 4.30 -0.10 10.30
C LEU A 92 3.43 -0.16 11.55
N ALA A 93 2.63 0.86 11.80
CA ALA A 93 1.68 0.89 12.91
C ALA A 93 0.45 0.00 12.70
N GLY A 94 0.16 -0.36 11.45
CA GLY A 94 -1.06 -1.08 11.07
C GLY A 94 -2.31 -0.23 11.23
N ILE A 95 -2.26 1.02 10.74
CA ILE A 95 -3.34 2.00 10.77
C ILE A 95 -3.91 2.17 9.35
N ALA A 96 -5.22 2.05 9.22
CA ALA A 96 -5.96 2.21 7.96
C ALA A 96 -5.35 1.39 6.81
N SER A 97 -4.82 0.21 7.12
CA SER A 97 -3.95 -0.56 6.25
C SER A 97 -4.59 -0.91 4.90
N ARG A 98 -5.92 -1.13 4.85
CA ARG A 98 -6.64 -1.38 3.60
C ARG A 98 -6.61 -0.17 2.67
N LEU A 99 -6.86 1.03 3.22
CA LEU A 99 -6.86 2.27 2.44
C LEU A 99 -5.46 2.64 1.98
N VAL A 100 -4.48 2.54 2.88
CA VAL A 100 -3.07 2.78 2.56
C VAL A 100 -2.58 1.77 1.51
N GLY A 101 -2.91 0.50 1.66
CA GLY A 101 -2.59 -0.54 0.68
C GLY A 101 -3.17 -0.24 -0.70
N LEU A 102 -4.45 0.17 -0.77
CA LEU A 102 -5.07 0.55 -2.03
C LEU A 102 -4.38 1.77 -2.67
N ALA A 103 -4.10 2.81 -1.87
CA ALA A 103 -3.42 4.00 -2.37
C ALA A 103 -1.99 3.69 -2.87
N LEU A 104 -1.24 2.87 -2.13
CA LEU A 104 0.10 2.42 -2.53
C LEU A 104 0.05 1.52 -3.77
N ALA A 105 -0.97 0.68 -3.94
CA ALA A 105 -1.13 -0.13 -5.15
C ALA A 105 -1.32 0.76 -6.40
N VAL A 106 -2.17 1.78 -6.31
CA VAL A 106 -2.36 2.76 -7.38
C VAL A 106 -1.07 3.54 -7.63
N PHE A 107 -0.39 3.99 -6.58
CA PHE A 107 0.89 4.69 -6.69
C PHE A 107 1.96 3.83 -7.39
N MET A 108 2.12 2.57 -6.99
CA MET A 108 3.08 1.64 -7.59
C MET A 108 2.73 1.30 -9.05
N ALA A 109 1.46 1.17 -9.40
CA ALA A 109 1.03 0.99 -10.79
C ALA A 109 1.37 2.22 -11.64
N THR A 110 1.15 3.43 -11.10
CA THR A 110 1.51 4.68 -11.77
C THR A 110 3.02 4.80 -11.94
N ALA A 111 3.80 4.57 -10.87
CA ALA A 111 5.25 4.58 -10.93
C ALA A 111 5.77 3.54 -11.93
N GLY A 112 5.28 2.29 -11.88
CA GLY A 112 5.66 1.26 -12.83
C GLY A 112 5.38 1.62 -14.28
N SER A 113 4.28 2.35 -14.56
CA SER A 113 3.96 2.80 -15.91
C SER A 113 5.00 3.76 -16.49
N THR A 114 5.68 4.55 -15.69
CA THR A 114 6.76 5.45 -16.12
C THR A 114 8.05 4.71 -16.45
N HIS A 115 8.19 3.45 -16.01
CA HIS A 115 9.35 2.59 -16.26
C HIS A 115 9.16 1.58 -17.41
N VAL A 116 7.98 1.54 -18.04
CA VAL A 116 7.68 0.56 -19.10
C VAL A 116 8.66 0.67 -20.27
N ALA A 117 9.07 1.88 -20.65
CA ALA A 117 10.04 2.11 -21.72
C ALA A 117 11.43 1.52 -21.43
N ASN A 118 11.76 1.31 -20.16
CA ASN A 118 13.05 0.73 -19.74
C ASN A 118 13.05 -0.81 -19.77
N GLY A 119 11.89 -1.44 -20.08
CA GLY A 119 11.73 -2.90 -20.09
C GLY A 119 11.36 -3.48 -18.73
N PHE A 120 11.37 -4.80 -18.65
CA PHE A 120 10.90 -5.54 -17.47
C PHE A 120 11.91 -5.51 -16.30
N PHE A 121 13.18 -5.83 -16.60
CA PHE A 121 14.18 -6.10 -15.57
C PHE A 121 14.71 -4.86 -14.88
N MET A 122 14.87 -4.95 -13.56
CA MET A 122 15.64 -3.96 -12.79
C MET A 122 17.09 -3.93 -13.26
N ASN A 123 17.79 -2.83 -13.00
CA ASN A 123 19.21 -2.65 -13.34
C ASN A 123 20.14 -3.41 -12.39
N TRP A 124 19.94 -4.73 -12.27
CA TRP A 124 20.65 -5.59 -11.32
C TRP A 124 22.18 -5.58 -11.46
N PHE A 125 22.67 -5.36 -12.67
CA PHE A 125 24.09 -5.38 -12.97
C PHE A 125 24.74 -3.99 -13.07
N GLY A 126 23.95 -2.91 -12.85
CA GLY A 126 24.46 -1.55 -12.92
C GLY A 126 24.92 -1.10 -14.30
N ASN A 127 24.48 -1.79 -15.37
CA ASN A 127 24.89 -1.49 -16.76
C ASN A 127 24.08 -0.37 -17.41
N LEU A 128 22.99 0.05 -16.77
CA LEU A 128 22.13 1.12 -17.25
C LEU A 128 22.37 2.39 -16.42
N PRO A 129 22.11 3.57 -17.00
CA PRO A 129 22.14 4.82 -16.24
C PRO A 129 21.17 4.77 -15.04
N ALA A 130 21.45 5.56 -14.01
CA ALA A 130 20.53 5.73 -12.88
C ALA A 130 19.16 6.22 -13.38
N GLY A 131 18.09 5.59 -12.90
CA GLY A 131 16.72 5.87 -13.33
C GLY A 131 16.26 5.08 -14.58
N ALA A 132 17.11 4.23 -15.14
CA ALA A 132 16.77 3.35 -16.26
C ALA A 132 16.36 1.94 -15.81
N GLU A 133 15.94 1.78 -14.55
CA GLU A 133 15.40 0.54 -14.01
C GLU A 133 14.06 0.20 -14.67
N GLY A 134 13.82 -1.11 -14.89
CA GLY A 134 12.56 -1.61 -15.40
C GLY A 134 11.46 -1.67 -14.32
N PHE A 135 10.34 -2.30 -14.65
CA PHE A 135 9.13 -2.22 -13.82
C PHE A 135 8.84 -3.47 -12.96
N GLU A 136 9.69 -4.51 -12.96
CA GLU A 136 9.41 -5.75 -12.20
C GLU A 136 9.20 -5.51 -10.70
N TYR A 137 9.98 -4.62 -10.09
CA TYR A 137 9.83 -4.24 -8.69
C TYR A 137 8.43 -3.66 -8.40
N HIS A 138 7.93 -2.82 -9.29
CA HIS A 138 6.63 -2.17 -9.12
C HIS A 138 5.48 -3.17 -9.13
N ILE A 139 5.60 -4.27 -9.92
CA ILE A 139 4.62 -5.37 -9.93
C ILE A 139 4.59 -6.04 -8.55
N LEU A 140 5.75 -6.37 -7.99
CA LEU A 140 5.83 -7.02 -6.68
C LEU A 140 5.25 -6.12 -5.58
N ALA A 141 5.66 -4.86 -5.55
CA ALA A 141 5.19 -3.90 -4.56
C ALA A 141 3.68 -3.65 -4.67
N ALA A 142 3.15 -3.47 -5.90
CA ALA A 142 1.72 -3.32 -6.15
C ALA A 142 0.93 -4.57 -5.72
N THR A 143 1.43 -5.77 -6.01
CA THR A 143 0.78 -7.02 -5.63
C THR A 143 0.69 -7.17 -4.10
N ILE A 144 1.77 -6.86 -3.38
CA ILE A 144 1.76 -6.86 -1.90
C ILE A 144 0.79 -5.80 -1.37
N ALA A 145 0.77 -4.60 -1.95
CA ALA A 145 -0.14 -3.53 -1.56
C ALA A 145 -1.62 -3.93 -1.80
N ILE A 146 -1.94 -4.61 -2.91
CA ILE A 146 -3.27 -5.18 -3.20
C ILE A 146 -3.63 -6.25 -2.16
N ALA A 147 -2.71 -7.13 -1.80
CA ALA A 147 -2.95 -8.14 -0.77
C ALA A 147 -3.28 -7.50 0.59
N ILE A 148 -2.60 -6.40 0.95
CA ILE A 148 -2.90 -5.62 2.17
C ILE A 148 -4.27 -4.95 2.05
N ALA A 149 -4.61 -4.36 0.92
CA ALA A 149 -5.92 -3.74 0.68
C ALA A 149 -7.07 -4.77 0.80
N ALA A 150 -6.87 -5.96 0.26
CA ALA A 150 -7.86 -7.03 0.28
C ALA A 150 -8.04 -7.68 1.67
N ASN A 151 -6.94 -7.93 2.41
CA ASN A 151 -6.95 -8.74 3.62
C ASN A 151 -6.76 -7.93 4.92
N GLY A 152 -6.34 -6.66 4.81
CA GLY A 152 -6.09 -5.78 5.97
C GLY A 152 -4.70 -5.96 6.58
N ALA A 153 -4.56 -5.47 7.81
CA ALA A 153 -3.28 -5.29 8.49
C ALA A 153 -2.61 -6.58 9.03
N GLY A 154 -3.36 -7.66 9.18
CA GLY A 154 -2.88 -8.87 9.84
C GLY A 154 -2.87 -8.78 11.38
N ALA A 155 -2.09 -9.66 12.02
CA ALA A 155 -1.86 -9.63 13.48
C ALA A 155 -1.06 -8.38 13.88
N TYR A 156 -1.03 -8.05 15.19
CA TYR A 156 -0.21 -6.97 15.74
C TYR A 156 -0.40 -5.61 15.04
N SER A 157 -1.66 -5.19 14.85
CA SER A 157 -2.01 -3.93 14.19
C SER A 157 -3.00 -3.12 15.02
N LEU A 158 -2.96 -1.80 14.89
CA LEU A 158 -3.94 -0.90 15.52
C LEU A 158 -5.32 -1.07 14.89
N ASP A 159 -5.42 -1.34 13.59
CA ASP A 159 -6.68 -1.66 12.91
C ASP A 159 -7.41 -2.81 13.62
N ARG A 160 -6.69 -3.88 13.99
CA ARG A 160 -7.28 -5.03 14.68
C ARG A 160 -7.78 -4.67 16.08
N VAL A 161 -7.05 -3.84 16.80
CA VAL A 161 -7.47 -3.39 18.14
C VAL A 161 -8.75 -2.56 18.02
N LEU A 162 -8.79 -1.63 17.07
CA LEU A 162 -9.95 -0.77 16.82
C LEU A 162 -11.15 -1.57 16.30
N ALA A 163 -10.94 -2.48 15.35
CA ALA A 163 -12.03 -3.32 14.82
C ALA A 163 -12.76 -4.11 15.90
N ARG A 164 -12.06 -4.58 16.93
CA ARG A 164 -12.66 -5.27 18.07
C ARG A 164 -13.60 -4.37 18.89
N ARG A 165 -13.27 -3.07 19.01
CA ARG A 165 -14.10 -2.10 19.75
C ARG A 165 -15.39 -1.74 19.00
N TYR A 166 -15.38 -1.78 17.68
CA TYR A 166 -16.54 -1.46 16.82
C TYR A 166 -17.37 -2.69 16.43
N ARG A 167 -17.09 -3.84 17.00
CA ARG A 167 -17.84 -5.10 16.78
C ARG A 167 -19.06 -5.22 17.69
N GLN A 168 -19.17 -4.32 18.67
CA GLN A 168 -20.29 -4.23 19.59
C GLN A 168 -21.34 -3.25 18.97
#